data_dc1d53e4fa728b15ad45b1b5f375b261
#
_entry.id   dc1d53e4fa728b15ad45b1b5f375b261
#
_cell.length_a   1.000
_cell.length_b   1.000
_cell.length_c   1.000
_cell.angle_alpha   90.00
_cell.angle_beta   90.00
_cell.angle_gamma   90.00
#
_symmetry.space_group_name_H-M   'P 1'
#
loop_
_entity.id
_entity.type
_entity.pdbx_description
1 polymer ?
#
loop_
_entity_poly.entity_id
_entity_poly.type
_entity_poly.pdbx_seq_one_letter_code
_entity_poly.pdbx_strand_id
1 'polypeptide(L)'
;KYPFLHYKEAIFSPSTGIFDSHSFIHSLSRDFQSLGGNILLGNETLNVEQSSKGYEVYIQDKNTENQFVVITNVLVNSAGLNAVHIANLVNEGNTYQEEFVKGEYYIYQGKEKLENLIYPTPSENSLGLHATIDLGKGIRFGPSAYVVDEIDYNLSSHRKSSFLEAVQ
;
A
#
# COMPACT_ATOMS: atom_id res chain seq x y z
N LYS A 1 -10.96 -27.31 -11.35
CA LYS A 1 -11.93 -26.61 -10.49
C LYS A 1 -12.49 -25.37 -11.19
N TYR A 2 -11.68 -24.74 -12.06
CA TYR A 2 -12.02 -23.52 -12.80
C TYR A 2 -11.87 -23.79 -14.31
N PRO A 3 -12.90 -24.28 -15.00
CA PRO A 3 -12.80 -24.72 -16.41
C PRO A 3 -12.58 -23.56 -17.40
N PHE A 4 -12.79 -22.32 -16.96
CA PHE A 4 -12.53 -21.10 -17.73
C PHE A 4 -11.06 -20.63 -17.69
N LEU A 5 -10.22 -21.25 -16.85
CA LEU A 5 -8.80 -20.91 -16.80
C LEU A 5 -8.00 -21.79 -17.75
N HIS A 6 -7.20 -21.16 -18.59
CA HIS A 6 -6.27 -21.86 -19.47
C HIS A 6 -4.89 -21.94 -18.80
N TYR A 7 -4.48 -23.13 -18.38
CA TYR A 7 -3.17 -23.37 -17.76
C TYR A 7 -2.67 -24.78 -18.11
N LYS A 8 -1.36 -24.97 -18.11
CA LYS A 8 -0.73 -26.29 -18.27
C LYS A 8 -0.60 -27.01 -16.93
N GLU A 9 -0.10 -26.27 -15.94
CA GLU A 9 0.16 -26.76 -14.58
C GLU A 9 -0.19 -25.66 -13.59
N ALA A 10 -0.52 -26.03 -12.36
CA ALA A 10 -0.80 -25.11 -11.28
C ALA A 10 -0.27 -25.63 -9.95
N ILE A 11 0.19 -24.72 -9.12
CA ILE A 11 0.58 -25.01 -7.73
C ILE A 11 -0.57 -24.57 -6.82
N PHE A 12 -1.00 -25.47 -5.94
CA PHE A 12 -2.01 -25.15 -4.94
C PHE A 12 -1.36 -24.88 -3.59
N SER A 13 -1.66 -23.72 -2.99
CA SER A 13 -1.26 -23.35 -1.63
C SER A 13 -2.46 -23.46 -0.69
N PRO A 14 -2.54 -24.48 0.15
CA PRO A 14 -3.72 -24.72 1.01
C PRO A 14 -3.81 -23.74 2.19
N SER A 15 -2.72 -23.08 2.57
CA SER A 15 -2.63 -22.17 3.71
C SER A 15 -2.75 -20.69 3.33
N THR A 16 -2.83 -20.37 2.05
CA THR A 16 -3.04 -18.98 1.60
C THR A 16 -4.46 -18.53 1.90
N GLY A 17 -4.59 -17.31 2.37
CA GLY A 17 -5.88 -16.73 2.72
C GLY A 17 -5.90 -15.21 2.57
N ILE A 18 -6.99 -14.62 2.99
CA ILE A 18 -7.21 -13.18 3.07
C ILE A 18 -7.47 -12.80 4.52
N PHE A 19 -7.13 -11.58 4.90
CA PHE A 19 -7.42 -11.10 6.24
C PHE A 19 -7.91 -9.64 6.21
N ASP A 20 -8.63 -9.23 7.25
CA ASP A 20 -9.12 -7.87 7.43
C ASP A 20 -8.00 -6.96 7.94
N SER A 21 -7.31 -6.31 6.99
CA SER A 21 -6.22 -5.38 7.31
C SER A 21 -6.70 -4.15 8.10
N HIS A 22 -7.93 -3.68 7.87
CA HIS A 22 -8.50 -2.56 8.63
C HIS A 22 -8.71 -2.90 10.09
N SER A 23 -9.40 -4.01 10.38
CA SER A 23 -9.60 -4.47 11.75
C SER A 23 -8.28 -4.77 12.45
N PHE A 24 -7.29 -5.31 11.73
CA PHE A 24 -5.96 -5.55 12.27
C PHE A 24 -5.26 -4.26 12.69
N ILE A 25 -5.23 -3.24 11.81
CA ILE A 25 -4.63 -1.93 12.14
C ILE A 25 -5.36 -1.26 13.30
N HIS A 26 -6.70 -1.32 13.34
CA HIS A 26 -7.47 -0.82 14.48
C HIS A 26 -7.14 -1.53 15.79
N SER A 27 -6.92 -2.86 15.75
CA SER A 27 -6.50 -3.60 16.93
C SER A 27 -5.14 -3.14 17.43
N LEU A 28 -4.15 -3.03 16.53
CA LEU A 28 -2.82 -2.52 16.87
C LEU A 28 -2.86 -1.11 17.44
N SER A 29 -3.68 -0.23 16.86
CA SER A 29 -3.85 1.14 17.34
C SER A 29 -4.42 1.20 18.76
N ARG A 30 -5.42 0.36 19.08
CA ARG A 30 -5.97 0.26 20.44
C ARG A 30 -4.95 -0.27 21.43
N ASP A 31 -4.21 -1.31 21.06
CA ASP A 31 -3.19 -1.91 21.92
C ASP A 31 -2.08 -0.89 22.22
N PHE A 32 -1.61 -0.16 21.19
CA PHE A 32 -0.63 0.91 21.33
C PHE A 32 -1.10 1.99 22.30
N GLN A 33 -2.34 2.49 22.15
CA GLN A 33 -2.91 3.50 23.04
C GLN A 33 -3.11 2.97 24.46
N SER A 34 -3.51 1.69 24.62
CA SER A 34 -3.69 1.05 25.95
C SER A 34 -2.37 0.95 26.72
N LEU A 35 -1.25 0.88 26.01
CA LEU A 35 0.11 0.90 26.56
C LEU A 35 0.68 2.31 26.76
N GLY A 36 -0.14 3.36 26.59
CA GLY A 36 0.26 4.75 26.80
C GLY A 36 0.82 5.44 25.55
N GLY A 37 0.74 4.81 24.39
CA GLY A 37 1.15 5.42 23.12
C GLY A 37 0.17 6.51 22.66
N ASN A 38 0.69 7.53 21.97
CA ASN A 38 -0.10 8.61 21.41
C ASN A 38 -0.11 8.52 19.89
N ILE A 39 -1.30 8.63 19.29
CA ILE A 39 -1.49 8.72 17.83
C ILE A 39 -1.98 10.13 17.52
N LEU A 40 -1.19 10.89 16.79
CA LEU A 40 -1.48 12.25 16.40
C LEU A 40 -1.99 12.28 14.96
N LEU A 41 -3.30 12.17 14.78
CA LEU A 41 -3.93 12.27 13.46
C LEU A 41 -3.97 13.72 12.98
N GLY A 42 -3.93 13.94 11.67
CA GLY A 42 -3.95 15.27 11.08
C GLY A 42 -2.65 16.05 11.27
N ASN A 43 -1.56 15.38 11.64
CA ASN A 43 -0.26 15.99 11.80
C ASN A 43 0.68 15.59 10.67
N GLU A 44 1.48 16.52 10.20
CA GLU A 44 2.48 16.35 9.16
C GLU A 44 3.87 16.63 9.68
N THR A 45 4.82 15.76 9.35
CA THR A 45 6.24 16.01 9.62
C THR A 45 6.79 16.96 8.56
N LEU A 46 7.25 18.14 8.99
CA LEU A 46 7.83 19.17 8.12
C LEU A 46 9.33 19.02 7.95
N ASN A 47 10.02 18.65 9.04
CA ASN A 47 11.48 18.51 9.04
C ASN A 47 11.91 17.51 10.11
N VAL A 48 13.11 16.96 9.95
CA VAL A 48 13.77 16.11 10.94
C VAL A 48 15.22 16.53 11.01
N GLU A 49 15.70 16.87 12.21
CA GLU A 49 17.09 17.21 12.45
C GLU A 49 17.72 16.22 13.43
N GLN A 50 18.94 15.80 13.12
CA GLN A 50 19.72 14.98 14.05
C GLN A 50 20.44 15.88 15.04
N SER A 51 20.33 15.55 16.33
CA SER A 51 20.98 16.28 17.42
C SER A 51 21.78 15.35 18.32
N SER A 52 22.54 15.90 19.25
CA SER A 52 23.27 15.11 20.26
C SER A 52 22.34 14.30 21.19
N LYS A 53 21.06 14.59 21.19
CA LYS A 53 20.01 13.93 22.01
C LYS A 53 19.10 12.99 21.21
N GLY A 54 19.46 12.68 19.95
CA GLY A 54 18.63 11.89 19.04
C GLY A 54 18.09 12.72 17.90
N TYR A 55 16.77 12.80 17.75
CA TYR A 55 16.12 13.50 16.65
C TYR A 55 15.16 14.57 17.16
N GLU A 56 15.12 15.69 16.47
CA GLU A 56 14.13 16.76 16.62
C GLU A 56 13.19 16.71 15.41
N VAL A 57 11.92 16.35 15.66
CA VAL A 57 10.90 16.18 14.62
C VAL A 57 9.98 17.38 14.65
N TYR A 58 9.99 18.17 13.59
CA TYR A 58 9.15 19.35 13.43
C TYR A 58 7.82 18.95 12.82
N ILE A 59 6.74 19.24 13.51
CA ILE A 59 5.40 18.76 13.17
C ILE A 59 4.45 19.94 13.05
N GLN A 60 3.56 19.88 12.05
CA GLN A 60 2.44 20.79 11.89
C GLN A 60 1.11 20.06 12.09
N ASP A 61 0.26 20.59 12.94
CA ASP A 61 -1.15 20.22 13.02
C ASP A 61 -1.90 20.88 11.86
N LYS A 62 -2.41 20.06 10.94
CA LYS A 62 -3.14 20.52 9.74
C LYS A 62 -4.50 21.14 10.03
N ASN A 63 -5.05 20.95 11.23
CA ASN A 63 -6.34 21.52 11.61
C ASN A 63 -6.21 22.93 12.18
N THR A 64 -5.10 23.20 12.89
CA THR A 64 -4.85 24.47 13.59
C THR A 64 -3.70 25.27 13.00
N GLU A 65 -2.93 24.66 12.10
CA GLU A 65 -1.68 25.17 11.50
C GLU A 65 -0.57 25.46 12.55
N ASN A 66 -0.78 25.07 13.80
CA ASN A 66 0.23 25.19 14.83
C ASN A 66 1.39 24.23 14.59
N GLN A 67 2.59 24.70 14.87
CA GLN A 67 3.80 23.89 14.79
C GLN A 67 4.35 23.61 16.18
N PHE A 68 4.91 22.41 16.34
CA PHE A 68 5.60 21.99 17.56
C PHE A 68 6.74 21.01 17.21
N VAL A 69 7.63 20.79 18.18
CA VAL A 69 8.78 19.91 18.02
C VAL A 69 8.67 18.74 19.01
N VAL A 70 8.90 17.53 18.51
CA VAL A 70 9.04 16.33 19.34
C VAL A 70 10.50 15.91 19.34
N ILE A 71 11.08 15.76 20.53
CA ILE A 71 12.44 15.25 20.70
C ILE A 71 12.37 13.78 21.06
N THR A 72 13.12 12.93 20.35
CA THR A 72 13.13 11.49 20.55
C THR A 72 14.52 10.90 20.36
N ASN A 73 14.83 9.85 21.11
CA ASN A 73 16.08 9.11 20.95
C ASN A 73 16.07 8.14 19.75
N VAL A 74 14.87 7.69 19.33
CA VAL A 74 14.68 6.74 18.24
C VAL A 74 13.56 7.24 17.34
N LEU A 75 13.85 7.32 16.06
CA LEU A 75 12.88 7.65 15.02
C LEU A 75 12.69 6.44 14.10
N VAL A 76 11.43 6.00 13.92
CA VAL A 76 11.08 4.95 12.97
C VAL A 76 10.30 5.58 11.81
N ASN A 77 10.87 5.55 10.63
CA ASN A 77 10.22 6.03 9.41
C ASN A 77 9.35 4.91 8.81
N SER A 78 8.04 5.06 8.93
CA SER A 78 7.03 4.17 8.32
C SER A 78 6.02 4.97 7.50
N ALA A 79 6.48 6.03 6.81
CA ALA A 79 5.64 7.01 6.14
C ALA A 79 5.06 6.54 4.78
N GLY A 80 5.16 5.25 4.44
CA GLY A 80 4.60 4.71 3.20
C GLY A 80 5.18 5.39 1.95
N LEU A 81 4.33 5.96 1.11
CA LEU A 81 4.75 6.68 -0.11
C LEU A 81 5.58 7.94 0.17
N ASN A 82 5.58 8.45 1.40
CA ASN A 82 6.41 9.61 1.80
C ASN A 82 7.70 9.17 2.52
N ALA A 83 8.00 7.87 2.59
CA ALA A 83 9.15 7.39 3.35
C ALA A 83 10.49 7.90 2.80
N VAL A 84 10.63 8.01 1.49
CA VAL A 84 11.82 8.58 0.85
C VAL A 84 11.99 10.06 1.18
N HIS A 85 10.90 10.82 1.15
CA HIS A 85 10.91 12.22 1.57
C HIS A 85 11.43 12.37 3.01
N ILE A 86 10.86 11.63 3.96
CA ILE A 86 11.30 11.67 5.36
C ILE A 86 12.75 11.20 5.52
N ALA A 87 13.18 10.17 4.79
CA ALA A 87 14.57 9.70 4.84
C ALA A 87 15.56 10.76 4.33
N ASN A 88 15.18 11.52 3.31
CA ASN A 88 16.03 12.59 2.77
C ASN A 88 16.12 13.81 3.69
N LEU A 89 15.12 14.06 4.56
CA LEU A 89 15.21 15.09 5.61
C LEU A 89 16.29 14.76 6.66
N VAL A 90 16.49 13.47 6.95
CA VAL A 90 17.47 13.01 7.96
C VAL A 90 18.88 12.92 7.41
N ASN A 91 19.04 12.55 6.14
CA ASN A 91 20.33 12.24 5.53
C ASN A 91 20.90 13.41 4.74
N GLU A 92 21.69 14.27 5.38
CA GLU A 92 22.49 15.27 4.70
C GLU A 92 23.53 14.57 3.81
N GLY A 93 23.27 14.48 2.50
CA GLY A 93 24.21 13.99 1.46
C GLY A 93 23.89 12.67 0.78
N ASN A 94 22.97 11.86 1.26
CA ASN A 94 22.46 10.68 0.55
C ASN A 94 21.02 10.93 0.11
N THR A 95 20.82 11.25 -1.16
CA THR A 95 19.48 11.44 -1.72
C THR A 95 18.95 10.09 -2.20
N TYR A 96 17.93 9.59 -1.53
CA TYR A 96 17.15 8.46 -2.02
C TYR A 96 16.22 8.94 -3.12
N GLN A 97 16.02 8.09 -4.12
CA GLN A 97 15.07 8.31 -5.20
C GLN A 97 13.98 7.25 -5.13
N GLU A 98 12.80 7.61 -5.55
CA GLU A 98 11.66 6.70 -5.59
C GLU A 98 11.06 6.70 -7.00
N GLU A 99 10.42 5.58 -7.33
CA GLU A 99 9.63 5.42 -8.53
C GLU A 99 8.22 5.00 -8.10
N PHE A 100 7.22 5.76 -8.51
CA PHE A 100 5.84 5.43 -8.17
C PHE A 100 5.26 4.47 -9.20
N VAL A 101 4.70 3.37 -8.70
CA VAL A 101 3.97 2.40 -9.52
C VAL A 101 2.52 2.38 -9.07
N LYS A 102 1.63 2.72 -9.99
CA LYS A 102 0.18 2.69 -9.77
C LYS A 102 -0.39 1.35 -10.21
N GLY A 103 -1.19 0.72 -9.36
CA GLY A 103 -1.90 -0.51 -9.65
C GLY A 103 -3.41 -0.31 -9.63
N GLU A 104 -4.08 -0.51 -10.76
CA GLU A 104 -5.53 -0.40 -10.87
C GLU A 104 -6.18 -1.78 -10.81
N TYR A 105 -7.31 -1.87 -10.10
CA TYR A 105 -8.11 -3.08 -9.96
C TYR A 105 -9.53 -2.86 -10.46
N TYR A 106 -10.11 -3.89 -11.06
CA TYR A 106 -11.48 -3.90 -11.53
C TYR A 106 -12.30 -4.90 -10.75
N ILE A 107 -13.49 -4.48 -10.34
CA ILE A 107 -14.47 -5.34 -9.64
C ILE A 107 -15.26 -6.10 -10.69
N TYR A 108 -15.33 -7.43 -10.53
CA TYR A 108 -16.14 -8.29 -11.36
C TYR A 108 -17.60 -8.27 -10.90
N GLN A 109 -18.53 -8.05 -11.84
CA GLN A 109 -19.96 -7.99 -11.59
C GLN A 109 -20.73 -9.17 -12.19
N GLY A 110 -20.03 -10.22 -12.62
CA GLY A 110 -20.64 -11.43 -13.15
C GLY A 110 -21.17 -12.37 -12.07
N LYS A 111 -21.57 -13.58 -12.50
CA LYS A 111 -22.18 -14.60 -11.63
C LYS A 111 -21.19 -15.64 -11.14
N GLU A 112 -20.01 -15.70 -11.72
CA GLU A 112 -18.97 -16.64 -11.37
C GLU A 112 -18.49 -16.40 -9.95
N LYS A 113 -18.05 -17.49 -9.31
CA LYS A 113 -17.53 -17.47 -7.94
C LYS A 113 -16.13 -18.06 -7.95
N LEU A 114 -15.26 -17.43 -7.18
CA LEU A 114 -13.94 -17.96 -6.86
C LEU A 114 -13.92 -18.40 -5.40
N GLU A 115 -13.23 -19.50 -5.13
CA GLU A 115 -12.97 -19.98 -3.76
C GLU A 115 -11.49 -19.83 -3.40
N ASN A 116 -10.64 -19.56 -4.38
CA ASN A 116 -9.20 -19.40 -4.23
C ASN A 116 -8.75 -18.11 -4.89
N LEU A 117 -7.69 -17.53 -4.36
CA LEU A 117 -6.91 -16.51 -5.06
C LEU A 117 -6.19 -17.18 -6.23
N ILE A 118 -6.14 -16.52 -7.38
CA ILE A 118 -5.54 -17.06 -8.59
C ILE A 118 -4.48 -16.10 -9.09
N TYR A 119 -3.24 -16.58 -9.18
CA TYR A 119 -2.09 -15.81 -9.62
C TYR A 119 -1.46 -16.46 -10.84
N PRO A 120 -1.11 -15.73 -11.90
CA PRO A 120 -0.25 -16.22 -12.95
C PRO A 120 1.18 -16.38 -12.44
N THR A 121 2.04 -17.00 -13.24
CA THR A 121 3.48 -16.95 -12.99
C THR A 121 3.98 -15.52 -13.12
N PRO A 122 4.84 -15.03 -12.18
CA PRO A 122 5.41 -13.70 -12.27
C PRO A 122 6.22 -13.50 -13.55
N SER A 123 6.17 -12.29 -14.11
CA SER A 123 7.10 -11.81 -15.14
C SER A 123 8.21 -10.99 -14.48
N GLU A 124 9.25 -10.62 -15.25
CA GLU A 124 10.39 -9.84 -14.74
C GLU A 124 9.98 -8.51 -14.07
N ASN A 125 8.89 -7.89 -14.52
CA ASN A 125 8.48 -6.56 -14.07
C ASN A 125 7.09 -6.52 -13.41
N SER A 126 6.41 -7.67 -13.23
CA SER A 126 5.05 -7.68 -12.70
C SER A 126 4.70 -9.03 -12.10
N LEU A 127 3.92 -9.00 -11.02
CA LEU A 127 3.26 -10.18 -10.47
C LEU A 127 2.14 -10.72 -11.40
N GLY A 128 1.91 -10.04 -12.52
CA GLY A 128 0.85 -10.37 -13.47
C GLY A 128 -0.54 -9.99 -12.98
N LEU A 129 -1.50 -10.10 -13.88
CA LEU A 129 -2.90 -9.88 -13.57
C LEU A 129 -3.45 -11.09 -12.81
N HIS A 130 -3.91 -10.88 -11.59
CA HIS A 130 -4.44 -11.94 -10.74
C HIS A 130 -5.91 -11.71 -10.38
N ALA A 131 -6.60 -12.77 -10.01
CA ALA A 131 -7.96 -12.72 -9.47
C ALA A 131 -7.91 -12.89 -7.95
N THR A 132 -8.42 -11.90 -7.24
CA THR A 132 -8.50 -11.90 -5.77
C THR A 132 -9.94 -11.89 -5.31
N ILE A 133 -10.15 -12.35 -4.09
CA ILE A 133 -11.44 -12.39 -3.42
C ILE A 133 -11.35 -11.49 -2.20
N ASP A 134 -12.34 -10.63 -1.98
CA ASP A 134 -12.45 -9.89 -0.73
C ASP A 134 -13.24 -10.69 0.33
N LEU A 135 -13.32 -10.15 1.55
CA LEU A 135 -14.05 -10.77 2.65
C LEU A 135 -15.56 -10.91 2.38
N GLY A 136 -16.13 -10.08 1.54
CA GLY A 136 -17.51 -10.14 1.06
C GLY A 136 -17.74 -11.11 -0.09
N LYS A 137 -16.71 -11.86 -0.51
CA LYS A 137 -16.71 -12.75 -1.69
C LYS A 137 -16.77 -12.03 -3.04
N GLY A 138 -16.56 -10.71 -3.05
CA GLY A 138 -16.39 -9.95 -4.28
C GLY A 138 -15.08 -10.34 -4.98
N ILE A 139 -15.12 -10.44 -6.31
CA ILE A 139 -13.95 -10.77 -7.13
C ILE A 139 -13.36 -9.48 -7.69
N ARG A 140 -12.04 -9.37 -7.63
CA ARG A 140 -11.27 -8.28 -8.22
C ARG A 140 -10.18 -8.83 -9.10
N PHE A 141 -9.99 -8.20 -10.24
CA PHE A 141 -8.89 -8.47 -11.16
C PHE A 141 -7.91 -7.31 -11.16
N GLY A 142 -6.61 -7.61 -11.17
CA GLY A 142 -5.54 -6.62 -11.15
C GLY A 142 -4.27 -7.18 -10.53
N PRO A 143 -3.25 -6.32 -10.36
CA PRO A 143 -3.25 -4.94 -10.83
C PRO A 143 -2.98 -4.82 -12.33
N SER A 144 -3.56 -3.78 -12.96
CA SER A 144 -2.95 -3.16 -14.13
C SER A 144 -1.92 -2.17 -13.59
N ALA A 145 -0.64 -2.57 -13.60
CA ALA A 145 0.45 -1.80 -12.98
C ALA A 145 1.22 -0.99 -14.01
N TYR A 146 1.58 0.26 -13.66
CA TYR A 146 2.36 1.16 -14.51
C TYR A 146 3.03 2.26 -13.69
N VAL A 147 4.16 2.76 -14.20
CA VAL A 147 4.90 3.87 -13.60
C VAL A 147 4.13 5.17 -13.77
N VAL A 148 4.17 6.01 -12.75
CA VAL A 148 3.59 7.35 -12.72
C VAL A 148 4.61 8.34 -12.15
N ASP A 149 4.55 9.59 -12.56
CA ASP A 149 5.49 10.63 -12.14
C ASP A 149 5.17 11.17 -10.73
N GLU A 150 3.90 11.04 -10.31
CA GLU A 150 3.43 11.52 -9.02
C GLU A 150 2.35 10.59 -8.42
N ILE A 151 2.09 10.74 -7.12
CA ILE A 151 1.04 10.00 -6.44
C ILE A 151 -0.33 10.42 -7.01
N ASP A 152 -0.98 9.50 -7.72
CA ASP A 152 -2.29 9.71 -8.35
C ASP A 152 -3.22 8.53 -8.07
N TYR A 153 -4.38 8.81 -7.48
CA TYR A 153 -5.43 7.83 -7.17
C TYR A 153 -6.62 7.86 -8.15
N ASN A 154 -6.56 8.69 -9.20
CA ASN A 154 -7.62 8.77 -10.20
C ASN A 154 -7.56 7.56 -11.15
N LEU A 155 -8.70 6.96 -11.46
CA LEU A 155 -8.78 5.85 -12.41
C LEU A 155 -8.63 6.35 -13.85
N SER A 156 -7.79 5.65 -14.64
CA SER A 156 -7.63 5.94 -16.07
C SER A 156 -8.68 5.17 -16.88
N SER A 157 -9.61 5.91 -17.50
CA SER A 157 -10.62 5.31 -18.39
C SER A 157 -10.02 4.64 -19.64
N HIS A 158 -8.84 5.07 -20.07
CA HIS A 158 -8.16 4.57 -21.28
C HIS A 158 -7.58 3.15 -21.10
N ARG A 159 -7.36 2.70 -19.87
CA ARG A 159 -6.76 1.38 -19.60
C ARG A 159 -7.77 0.24 -19.50
N LYS A 160 -9.06 0.54 -19.46
CA LYS A 160 -10.11 -0.48 -19.31
C LYS A 160 -10.14 -1.47 -20.47
N SER A 161 -9.95 -1.00 -21.71
CA SER A 161 -9.95 -1.88 -22.89
C SER A 161 -8.81 -2.87 -22.88
N SER A 162 -7.58 -2.40 -22.67
CA SER A 162 -6.39 -3.27 -22.58
C SER A 162 -6.49 -4.26 -21.42
N PHE A 163 -7.11 -3.85 -20.32
CA PHE A 163 -7.37 -4.72 -19.18
C PHE A 163 -8.35 -5.85 -19.55
N LEU A 164 -9.44 -5.54 -20.24
CA LEU A 164 -10.44 -6.51 -20.64
C LEU A 164 -9.85 -7.55 -21.62
N GLU A 165 -8.96 -7.15 -22.52
CA GLU A 165 -8.24 -8.06 -23.44
C GLU A 165 -7.34 -9.04 -22.67
N ALA A 166 -6.75 -8.60 -21.56
CA ALA A 166 -5.86 -9.43 -20.74
C ALA A 166 -6.61 -10.44 -19.83
N VAL A 167 -7.94 -10.26 -19.65
CA VAL A 167 -8.78 -11.10 -18.77
C VAL A 167 -9.60 -12.11 -19.58
N GLN A 168 -9.70 -11.96 -20.90
CA GLN A 168 -10.39 -12.90 -21.82
C GLN A 168 -9.50 -14.11 -22.12
#